data_0222c421a253f9fcf9a37b76ae349282
#
_entry.id   0222c421a253f9fcf9a37b76ae349282
#
_cell.length_a   1.000
_cell.length_b   1.000
_cell.length_c   1.000
_cell.angle_alpha   90.00
_cell.angle_beta   90.00
_cell.angle_gamma   90.00
#
_symmetry.space_group_name_H-M   'P 1'
#
loop_
_entity.id
_entity.type
_entity.pdbx_description
1 polymer ?
#
loop_
_entity_poly.entity_id
_entity_poly.type
_entity_poly.pdbx_seq_one_letter_code
_entity_poly.pdbx_strand_id
1 'polypeptide(L)'
;MKKILSLAITAALTLSLAACGSSSENGPNSTKDSSNTNSATSTEQRTLKLAALETAYGADVWKEITAAFESANPGVKVETTIDKNIEDVIGPGMKSGEFPDVIHLATGQPKGLTETFVKDNNLTDLSDVLSMTIPGESVTVKDKLIPGFTDTTITNPYNDGKTYLMPMFYSPTGLFYNEGLFEQKGWKVPTTWEEMWALGDQAKAEGISLFAYPTSGYFDSFFYALLNEVGSADFFTKVTHYNEGIWQTPEAQQTVELIGKLATYTEKTVPANANKDNFTKNQQLILDNKALFMPNGTWVVGEMSKAPRAEGFKWGFTALPAIKDGGDRYSYTFFEQIWIPAKAENADLAKQFIAYLYSDEAAAIFAKVGAIQPIKGMSDKLDGDNKLFYSIYDNGAKAAMGAFATTDPVEGVNISDAVFASIDSLVTGAKTQQQWVEGIIKASDALRGALK
;
A
#
# COMPACT_ATOMS: atom_id res chain seq x y z
N MET A 1 -24.88 -51.30 3.11
CA MET A 1 -26.09 -51.99 3.59
C MET A 1 -27.01 -50.97 4.27
N LYS A 2 -28.28 -50.95 3.83
CA LYS A 2 -29.50 -50.37 4.43
C LYS A 2 -29.57 -48.84 4.48
N LYS A 3 -30.26 -48.16 3.59
CA LYS A 3 -31.74 -47.95 3.37
C LYS A 3 -32.30 -46.79 4.20
N ILE A 4 -32.56 -45.65 3.57
CA ILE A 4 -33.88 -45.07 3.19
C ILE A 4 -34.80 -44.80 4.40
N LEU A 5 -35.23 -43.54 4.61
CA LEU A 5 -36.66 -43.19 4.65
C LEU A 5 -36.88 -41.69 4.40
N SER A 6 -37.64 -41.44 3.33
CA SER A 6 -38.29 -40.18 2.99
C SER A 6 -39.53 -39.99 3.84
N LEU A 7 -39.92 -38.77 4.18
CA LEU A 7 -41.32 -38.42 4.40
C LEU A 7 -41.58 -36.97 3.95
N ALA A 8 -42.39 -36.88 2.92
CA ALA A 8 -43.03 -35.67 2.43
C ALA A 8 -44.34 -35.48 3.19
N ILE A 9 -44.70 -34.26 3.56
CA ILE A 9 -46.07 -33.86 3.85
C ILE A 9 -46.35 -32.53 3.16
N THR A 10 -47.42 -32.57 2.38
CA THR A 10 -47.99 -31.59 1.47
C THR A 10 -49.10 -30.79 2.14
N ALA A 11 -49.30 -29.55 1.68
CA ALA A 11 -50.53 -28.75 1.55
C ALA A 11 -51.19 -28.14 2.80
N ALA A 12 -51.52 -26.85 2.75
CA ALA A 12 -52.77 -26.37 2.11
C ALA A 12 -52.81 -24.84 2.04
N LEU A 13 -53.25 -24.37 0.88
CA LEU A 13 -53.71 -23.01 0.58
C LEU A 13 -54.96 -22.67 1.39
N THR A 14 -55.14 -21.39 1.77
CA THR A 14 -56.46 -20.74 1.79
C THR A 14 -56.34 -19.28 1.34
N LEU A 15 -56.93 -19.02 0.18
CA LEU A 15 -57.34 -17.69 -0.30
C LEU A 15 -58.57 -17.22 0.49
N SER A 16 -58.65 -15.92 0.76
CA SER A 16 -59.95 -15.24 0.91
C SER A 16 -59.89 -13.85 0.28
N LEU A 17 -60.59 -13.73 -0.86
CA LEU A 17 -61.05 -12.49 -1.47
C LEU A 17 -62.41 -12.11 -0.83
N ALA A 18 -62.62 -10.78 -0.66
CA ALA A 18 -63.91 -10.11 -0.75
C ALA A 18 -63.59 -8.61 -0.83
N ALA A 19 -63.70 -7.90 -1.90
CA ALA A 19 -64.77 -7.50 -2.82
C ALA A 19 -65.72 -6.42 -2.26
N CYS A 20 -65.58 -5.23 -2.87
CA CYS A 20 -66.54 -4.24 -3.36
C CYS A 20 -67.65 -3.69 -2.47
N GLY A 21 -67.84 -2.38 -2.58
CA GLY A 21 -69.07 -1.68 -2.32
C GLY A 21 -68.94 -0.17 -2.51
N SER A 22 -69.40 0.33 -3.64
CA SER A 22 -69.49 1.72 -4.08
C SER A 22 -70.72 2.45 -3.52
N SER A 23 -70.66 3.74 -3.51
CA SER A 23 -71.60 4.79 -3.98
C SER A 23 -71.84 5.92 -2.98
N SER A 24 -71.41 7.08 -3.35
CA SER A 24 -72.02 8.35 -3.75
C SER A 24 -72.91 9.12 -2.72
N GLU A 25 -72.58 10.35 -2.59
CA GLU A 25 -73.26 11.62 -2.75
C GLU A 25 -73.29 12.58 -1.58
N ASN A 26 -72.83 13.82 -1.92
CA ASN A 26 -73.24 15.14 -1.49
C ASN A 26 -72.94 15.68 -0.08
N GLY A 27 -72.16 16.72 -0.11
CA GLY A 27 -71.77 17.81 0.74
C GLY A 27 -72.86 18.66 1.40
N PRO A 28 -72.61 19.92 1.89
CA PRO A 28 -71.34 20.56 2.29
C PRO A 28 -71.37 21.12 3.73
N ASN A 29 -70.29 21.46 4.35
CA ASN A 29 -69.96 22.76 4.96
C ASN A 29 -68.97 22.69 6.13
N SER A 30 -67.93 23.45 5.94
CA SER A 30 -67.09 24.18 6.91
C SER A 30 -66.91 23.71 8.36
N THR A 31 -65.62 23.43 8.72
CA THR A 31 -64.94 24.25 9.73
C THR A 31 -63.43 23.95 9.67
N LYS A 32 -62.67 25.01 9.73
CA LYS A 32 -61.19 25.01 9.86
C LYS A 32 -60.81 24.33 11.17
N ASP A 33 -60.00 23.31 11.10
CA ASP A 33 -59.11 22.98 12.21
C ASP A 33 -57.70 22.77 11.65
N SER A 34 -56.80 23.62 12.09
CA SER A 34 -55.38 23.59 11.74
C SER A 34 -54.74 22.43 12.53
N SER A 35 -54.73 21.25 11.96
CA SER A 35 -53.83 20.19 12.43
C SER A 35 -52.51 20.36 11.76
N ASN A 36 -51.55 20.82 12.55
CA ASN A 36 -50.12 20.89 12.29
C ASN A 36 -49.64 19.47 11.95
N THR A 37 -49.59 19.10 10.70
CA THR A 37 -48.94 17.91 10.23
C THR A 37 -47.45 18.16 10.25
N ASN A 38 -46.78 17.78 11.33
CA ASN A 38 -45.37 17.54 11.31
C ASN A 38 -45.12 16.49 10.21
N SER A 39 -44.76 16.97 9.01
CA SER A 39 -44.10 16.16 8.01
C SER A 39 -42.74 15.78 8.59
N ALA A 40 -42.67 14.68 9.31
CA ALA A 40 -41.43 13.98 9.48
C ALA A 40 -40.95 13.63 8.07
N THR A 41 -40.02 14.40 7.54
CA THR A 41 -39.27 14.03 6.36
C THR A 41 -38.62 12.69 6.67
N SER A 42 -39.20 11.60 6.18
CA SER A 42 -38.52 10.32 6.16
C SER A 42 -37.27 10.53 5.32
N THR A 43 -36.14 10.71 5.96
CA THR A 43 -34.86 10.69 5.28
C THR A 43 -34.75 9.31 4.65
N GLU A 44 -34.82 9.24 3.34
CA GLU A 44 -34.67 7.99 2.60
C GLU A 44 -33.34 7.36 3.01
N GLN A 45 -33.38 6.14 3.52
CA GLN A 45 -32.19 5.45 4.00
C GLN A 45 -31.30 5.14 2.79
N ARG A 46 -30.09 5.67 2.77
CA ARG A 46 -29.08 5.41 1.74
C ARG A 46 -28.12 4.34 2.24
N THR A 47 -27.83 3.35 1.42
CA THR A 47 -26.89 2.27 1.76
C THR A 47 -25.61 2.44 0.96
N LEU A 48 -24.45 2.41 1.63
CA LEU A 48 -23.12 2.37 1.04
C LEU A 48 -22.58 0.93 1.18
N LYS A 49 -22.12 0.34 0.08
CA LYS A 49 -21.51 -0.99 0.07
C LYS A 49 -19.99 -0.85 0.06
N LEU A 50 -19.34 -1.21 1.17
CA LEU A 50 -17.87 -1.21 1.31
C LEU A 50 -17.33 -2.64 1.20
N ALA A 51 -16.38 -2.86 0.30
CA ALA A 51 -15.55 -4.05 0.27
C ALA A 51 -14.11 -3.70 0.67
N ALA A 52 -13.56 -4.38 1.68
CA ALA A 52 -12.22 -4.09 2.16
C ALA A 52 -11.39 -5.36 2.40
N LEU A 53 -10.11 -5.29 2.02
CA LEU A 53 -9.13 -6.32 2.34
C LEU A 53 -8.90 -6.36 3.86
N GLU A 54 -9.07 -7.54 4.46
CA GLU A 54 -8.62 -7.79 5.83
C GLU A 54 -7.10 -8.00 5.82
N THR A 55 -6.37 -7.02 6.32
CA THR A 55 -4.93 -7.08 6.50
C THR A 55 -4.55 -7.34 7.96
N ALA A 56 -3.31 -7.07 8.33
CA ALA A 56 -2.82 -7.19 9.72
C ALA A 56 -3.59 -6.32 10.72
N TYR A 57 -4.30 -5.29 10.27
CA TYR A 57 -5.13 -4.40 11.10
C TYR A 57 -6.44 -5.05 11.58
N GLY A 58 -6.83 -6.18 10.97
CA GLY A 58 -8.07 -6.89 11.26
C GLY A 58 -9.33 -6.23 10.69
N ALA A 59 -10.45 -6.96 10.77
CA ALA A 59 -11.73 -6.51 10.24
C ALA A 59 -12.44 -5.49 11.16
N ASP A 60 -12.13 -5.49 12.46
CA ASP A 60 -12.89 -4.70 13.44
C ASP A 60 -12.67 -3.20 13.30
N VAL A 61 -11.52 -2.76 12.80
CA VAL A 61 -11.26 -1.35 12.52
C VAL A 61 -12.26 -0.78 11.50
N TRP A 62 -12.60 -1.55 10.48
CA TRP A 62 -13.60 -1.13 9.50
C TRP A 62 -15.00 -1.01 10.09
N LYS A 63 -15.36 -1.86 11.05
CA LYS A 63 -16.63 -1.76 11.78
C LYS A 63 -16.69 -0.48 12.63
N GLU A 64 -15.58 -0.14 13.32
CA GLU A 64 -15.49 1.10 14.11
C GLU A 64 -15.62 2.33 13.20
N ILE A 65 -14.91 2.37 12.08
CA ILE A 65 -14.96 3.44 11.08
C ILE A 65 -16.36 3.63 10.49
N THR A 66 -17.00 2.54 10.05
CA THR A 66 -18.34 2.63 9.44
C THR A 66 -19.40 3.05 10.44
N ALA A 67 -19.31 2.59 11.70
CA ALA A 67 -20.21 3.04 12.76
C ALA A 67 -20.04 4.55 13.08
N ALA A 68 -18.81 5.05 13.08
CA ALA A 68 -18.55 6.48 13.27
C ALA A 68 -19.10 7.31 12.10
N PHE A 69 -18.89 6.86 10.86
CA PHE A 69 -19.46 7.52 9.67
C PHE A 69 -21.00 7.52 9.69
N GLU A 70 -21.65 6.40 10.01
CA GLU A 70 -23.11 6.30 10.15
C GLU A 70 -23.63 7.28 11.24
N SER A 71 -22.92 7.39 12.36
CA SER A 71 -23.27 8.31 13.43
C SER A 71 -23.21 9.77 13.01
N ALA A 72 -22.21 10.12 12.18
CA ALA A 72 -22.05 11.47 11.62
C ALA A 72 -23.02 11.77 10.47
N ASN A 73 -23.64 10.76 9.85
CA ASN A 73 -24.52 10.87 8.68
C ASN A 73 -25.86 10.16 8.90
N PRO A 74 -26.78 10.75 9.68
CA PRO A 74 -28.10 10.15 9.95
C PRO A 74 -28.85 9.81 8.65
N GLY A 75 -29.34 8.58 8.55
CA GLY A 75 -29.99 8.05 7.35
C GLY A 75 -29.07 7.32 6.38
N VAL A 76 -27.76 7.24 6.68
CA VAL A 76 -26.80 6.40 5.96
C VAL A 76 -26.60 5.10 6.71
N LYS A 77 -26.53 3.99 5.95
CA LYS A 77 -26.11 2.67 6.43
C LYS A 77 -24.93 2.20 5.59
N VAL A 78 -23.90 1.61 6.23
CA VAL A 78 -22.75 1.01 5.52
C VAL A 78 -22.81 -0.50 5.66
N GLU A 79 -22.96 -1.19 4.54
CA GLU A 79 -22.82 -2.64 4.46
C GLU A 79 -21.37 -2.98 4.13
N THR A 80 -20.74 -3.82 4.97
CA THR A 80 -19.34 -4.15 4.85
C THR A 80 -19.12 -5.60 4.45
N THR A 81 -18.26 -5.82 3.46
CA THR A 81 -17.68 -7.12 3.13
C THR A 81 -16.18 -7.02 3.36
N ILE A 82 -15.65 -7.73 4.36
CA ILE A 82 -14.25 -7.65 4.75
C ILE A 82 -13.71 -9.07 4.82
N ASP A 83 -12.69 -9.37 4.03
CA ASP A 83 -12.09 -10.69 3.94
C ASP A 83 -10.62 -10.63 3.49
N LYS A 84 -9.82 -11.63 3.88
CA LYS A 84 -8.42 -11.78 3.43
C LYS A 84 -8.31 -12.09 1.94
N ASN A 85 -9.34 -12.73 1.38
CA ASN A 85 -9.45 -13.07 -0.03
C ASN A 85 -10.59 -12.26 -0.69
N ILE A 86 -10.70 -10.98 -0.36
CA ILE A 86 -11.82 -10.12 -0.76
C ILE A 86 -12.09 -10.16 -2.26
N GLU A 87 -11.06 -10.25 -3.11
CA GLU A 87 -11.20 -10.34 -4.56
C GLU A 87 -12.02 -11.58 -4.99
N ASP A 88 -11.85 -12.73 -4.31
CA ASP A 88 -12.62 -13.93 -4.58
C ASP A 88 -14.06 -13.82 -4.06
N VAL A 89 -14.28 -13.08 -2.98
CA VAL A 89 -15.60 -12.89 -2.36
C VAL A 89 -16.47 -11.99 -3.21
N ILE A 90 -15.97 -10.83 -3.67
CA ILE A 90 -16.77 -9.86 -4.44
C ILE A 90 -16.80 -10.15 -5.94
N GLY A 91 -15.79 -10.87 -6.48
CA GLY A 91 -15.66 -11.14 -7.91
C GLY A 91 -16.89 -11.76 -8.58
N PRO A 92 -17.55 -12.78 -8.00
CA PRO A 92 -18.78 -13.35 -8.57
C PRO A 92 -19.93 -12.35 -8.68
N GLY A 93 -20.19 -11.54 -7.63
CA GLY A 93 -21.22 -10.50 -7.63
C GLY A 93 -20.96 -9.44 -8.71
N MET A 94 -19.72 -8.99 -8.82
CA MET A 94 -19.35 -7.99 -9.83
C MET A 94 -19.53 -8.50 -11.27
N LYS A 95 -19.30 -9.79 -11.52
CA LYS A 95 -19.60 -10.42 -12.82
C LYS A 95 -21.08 -10.46 -13.13
N SER A 96 -21.95 -10.51 -12.12
CA SER A 96 -23.42 -10.44 -12.29
C SER A 96 -23.98 -9.02 -12.28
N GLY A 97 -23.10 -8.01 -12.12
CA GLY A 97 -23.48 -6.59 -12.13
C GLY A 97 -23.72 -5.99 -10.74
N GLU A 98 -23.41 -6.70 -9.67
CA GLU A 98 -23.52 -6.23 -8.29
C GLU A 98 -22.15 -5.70 -7.83
N PHE A 99 -22.00 -4.37 -7.85
CA PHE A 99 -20.75 -3.73 -7.50
C PHE A 99 -20.78 -3.19 -6.06
N PRO A 100 -19.67 -3.33 -5.29
CA PRO A 100 -19.45 -2.45 -4.13
C PRO A 100 -19.40 -0.99 -4.58
N ASP A 101 -19.79 -0.07 -3.70
CA ASP A 101 -19.62 1.36 -3.94
C ASP A 101 -18.19 1.82 -3.70
N VAL A 102 -17.51 1.18 -2.74
CA VAL A 102 -16.11 1.47 -2.39
C VAL A 102 -15.33 0.17 -2.25
N ILE A 103 -14.14 0.13 -2.80
CA ILE A 103 -13.22 -1.01 -2.69
C ILE A 103 -11.88 -0.53 -2.12
N HIS A 104 -11.41 -1.20 -1.07
CA HIS A 104 -10.09 -1.02 -0.47
C HIS A 104 -9.23 -2.27 -0.70
N LEU A 105 -8.06 -2.09 -1.32
CA LEU A 105 -7.10 -3.16 -1.62
C LEU A 105 -5.66 -2.68 -1.47
N ALA A 106 -4.75 -3.61 -1.16
CA ALA A 106 -3.32 -3.37 -1.30
C ALA A 106 -2.90 -3.48 -2.78
N THR A 107 -1.84 -2.78 -3.14
CA THR A 107 -1.24 -2.86 -4.48
C THR A 107 -0.68 -4.26 -4.72
N GLY A 108 -0.84 -4.78 -5.94
CA GLY A 108 -0.27 -6.06 -6.35
C GLY A 108 -0.98 -7.28 -5.75
N GLN A 109 -2.29 -7.20 -5.51
CA GLN A 109 -3.08 -8.35 -5.06
C GLN A 109 -3.05 -9.49 -6.10
N PRO A 110 -3.08 -10.76 -5.65
CA PRO A 110 -2.82 -11.92 -6.53
C PRO A 110 -3.77 -12.09 -7.71
N LYS A 111 -5.02 -11.61 -7.59
CA LYS A 111 -6.01 -11.71 -8.68
C LYS A 111 -5.98 -10.51 -9.63
N GLY A 112 -5.30 -9.43 -9.24
CA GLY A 112 -5.17 -8.24 -10.07
C GLY A 112 -6.49 -7.54 -10.36
N LEU A 113 -7.38 -7.47 -9.37
CA LEU A 113 -8.68 -6.84 -9.55
C LEU A 113 -8.54 -5.36 -9.89
N THR A 114 -7.72 -4.62 -9.16
CA THR A 114 -7.46 -3.20 -9.43
C THR A 114 -6.89 -3.00 -10.82
N GLU A 115 -5.89 -3.80 -11.20
CA GLU A 115 -5.24 -3.74 -12.51
C GLU A 115 -6.23 -4.04 -13.65
N THR A 116 -7.15 -4.98 -13.42
CA THR A 116 -8.25 -5.28 -14.37
C THR A 116 -9.16 -4.07 -14.55
N PHE A 117 -9.56 -3.40 -13.46
CA PHE A 117 -10.39 -2.19 -13.52
C PHE A 117 -9.68 -1.03 -14.19
N VAL A 118 -8.38 -0.87 -13.95
CA VAL A 118 -7.54 0.12 -14.65
C VAL A 118 -7.53 -0.18 -16.15
N LYS A 119 -7.20 -1.40 -16.54
CA LYS A 119 -7.14 -1.81 -17.96
C LYS A 119 -8.46 -1.57 -18.70
N ASP A 120 -9.57 -1.86 -18.05
CA ASP A 120 -10.90 -1.74 -18.64
C ASP A 120 -11.49 -0.32 -18.57
N ASN A 121 -10.74 0.67 -18.04
CA ASN A 121 -11.19 2.05 -17.77
C ASN A 121 -12.49 2.09 -16.94
N ASN A 122 -12.59 1.23 -15.94
CA ASN A 122 -13.77 1.05 -15.09
C ASN A 122 -13.63 1.69 -13.69
N LEU A 123 -12.80 2.71 -13.55
CA LEU A 123 -12.63 3.48 -12.32
C LEU A 123 -13.35 4.82 -12.40
N THR A 124 -13.90 5.27 -11.27
CA THR A 124 -14.47 6.61 -11.12
C THR A 124 -13.35 7.64 -10.88
N ASP A 125 -13.44 8.79 -11.53
CA ASP A 125 -12.56 9.94 -11.27
C ASP A 125 -12.82 10.48 -9.86
N LEU A 126 -11.78 10.51 -9.02
CA LEU A 126 -11.78 10.96 -7.63
C LEU A 126 -11.04 12.30 -7.44
N SER A 127 -10.74 13.01 -8.53
CA SER A 127 -10.03 14.30 -8.44
C SER A 127 -10.81 15.36 -7.64
N ASP A 128 -12.12 15.29 -7.66
CA ASP A 128 -13.01 16.14 -6.87
C ASP A 128 -12.93 15.84 -5.37
N VAL A 129 -12.68 14.57 -4.97
CA VAL A 129 -12.48 14.19 -3.56
C VAL A 129 -11.28 14.92 -2.96
N LEU A 130 -10.21 15.11 -3.74
CA LEU A 130 -9.04 15.87 -3.29
C LEU A 130 -9.39 17.32 -2.91
N SER A 131 -10.40 17.91 -3.56
CA SER A 131 -10.86 19.27 -3.32
C SER A 131 -11.96 19.35 -2.26
N MET A 132 -12.51 18.23 -1.81
CA MET A 132 -13.54 18.21 -0.77
C MET A 132 -12.95 18.65 0.56
N THR A 133 -13.69 19.50 1.27
CA THR A 133 -13.42 19.80 2.68
C THR A 133 -13.71 18.56 3.51
N ILE A 134 -12.79 18.17 4.36
CA ILE A 134 -12.95 17.01 5.25
C ILE A 134 -14.08 17.29 6.25
N PRO A 135 -15.06 16.37 6.41
CA PRO A 135 -16.14 16.55 7.36
C PRO A 135 -15.64 16.88 8.78
N GLY A 136 -16.14 17.98 9.36
CA GLY A 136 -15.73 18.45 10.69
C GLY A 136 -14.42 19.24 10.74
N GLU A 137 -13.75 19.46 9.61
CA GLU A 137 -12.48 20.18 9.51
C GLU A 137 -12.58 21.39 8.56
N SER A 138 -11.53 22.24 8.54
CA SER A 138 -11.46 23.42 7.65
C SER A 138 -10.47 23.24 6.49
N VAL A 139 -9.91 22.02 6.32
CA VAL A 139 -8.89 21.70 5.32
C VAL A 139 -9.45 20.75 4.27
N THR A 140 -8.88 20.78 3.07
CA THR A 140 -9.24 19.81 2.01
C THR A 140 -8.46 18.50 2.18
N VAL A 141 -8.95 17.43 1.56
CA VAL A 141 -8.25 16.15 1.53
C VAL A 141 -6.84 16.33 0.97
N LYS A 142 -6.68 17.09 -0.12
CA LYS A 142 -5.36 17.37 -0.73
C LYS A 142 -4.42 18.10 0.22
N ASP A 143 -4.92 19.09 0.94
CA ASP A 143 -4.10 19.88 1.87
C ASP A 143 -3.60 19.04 3.04
N LYS A 144 -4.35 18.00 3.43
CA LYS A 144 -4.02 17.11 4.52
C LYS A 144 -3.05 15.99 4.11
N LEU A 145 -3.07 15.56 2.85
CA LEU A 145 -2.19 14.49 2.35
C LEU A 145 -0.72 14.94 2.29
N ILE A 146 0.19 14.01 2.55
CA ILE A 146 1.63 14.21 2.35
C ILE A 146 1.89 14.38 0.84
N PRO A 147 2.67 15.39 0.42
CA PRO A 147 3.04 15.54 -0.98
C PRO A 147 3.74 14.30 -1.55
N GLY A 148 3.43 13.96 -2.80
CA GLY A 148 4.01 12.80 -3.49
C GLY A 148 3.18 11.52 -3.36
N PHE A 149 2.07 11.52 -2.62
CA PHE A 149 1.17 10.37 -2.54
C PHE A 149 0.01 10.43 -3.55
N THR A 150 -0.26 11.56 -4.19
CA THR A 150 -1.35 11.73 -5.17
C THR A 150 -0.89 11.85 -6.62
N ASP A 151 0.36 12.23 -6.83
CA ASP A 151 0.89 12.50 -8.18
C ASP A 151 1.80 11.35 -8.66
N THR A 152 1.28 10.13 -8.57
CA THR A 152 2.02 8.91 -8.93
C THR A 152 1.32 8.13 -10.03
N THR A 153 2.04 7.27 -10.74
CA THR A 153 1.47 6.36 -11.74
C THR A 153 0.46 5.37 -11.14
N ILE A 154 0.53 5.12 -9.82
CA ILE A 154 -0.47 4.29 -9.13
C ILE A 154 -1.77 5.07 -8.98
N THR A 155 -1.72 6.29 -8.46
CA THR A 155 -2.93 7.09 -8.18
C THR A 155 -3.56 7.66 -9.45
N ASN A 156 -2.76 7.85 -10.49
CA ASN A 156 -3.14 8.30 -11.84
C ASN A 156 -2.73 7.27 -12.90
N PRO A 157 -3.36 6.09 -12.98
CA PRO A 157 -2.93 5.01 -13.86
C PRO A 157 -3.13 5.32 -15.36
N TYR A 158 -3.94 6.32 -15.69
CA TYR A 158 -4.20 6.70 -17.09
C TYR A 158 -3.31 7.85 -17.57
N ASN A 159 -2.47 8.41 -16.71
CA ASN A 159 -1.58 9.54 -17.03
C ASN A 159 -2.32 10.75 -17.64
N ASP A 160 -3.55 11.01 -17.21
CA ASP A 160 -4.43 12.07 -17.70
C ASP A 160 -4.54 13.27 -16.73
N GLY A 161 -3.73 13.27 -15.65
CA GLY A 161 -3.70 14.30 -14.63
C GLY A 161 -4.82 14.18 -13.58
N LYS A 162 -5.57 13.08 -13.56
CA LYS A 162 -6.64 12.81 -12.63
C LYS A 162 -6.23 11.78 -11.57
N THR A 163 -7.01 11.69 -10.51
CA THR A 163 -6.82 10.71 -9.44
C THR A 163 -7.95 9.69 -9.48
N TYR A 164 -7.61 8.41 -9.52
CA TYR A 164 -8.57 7.31 -9.54
C TYR A 164 -8.42 6.37 -8.35
N LEU A 165 -7.20 6.25 -7.84
CA LEU A 165 -6.85 5.39 -6.71
C LEU A 165 -6.34 6.29 -5.58
N MET A 166 -7.15 6.43 -4.53
CA MET A 166 -6.79 7.28 -3.39
C MET A 166 -5.86 6.55 -2.42
N PRO A 167 -4.80 7.21 -1.91
CA PRO A 167 -3.86 6.61 -0.98
C PRO A 167 -4.51 6.38 0.38
N MET A 168 -4.59 5.14 0.84
CA MET A 168 -5.26 4.82 2.10
C MET A 168 -4.28 4.53 3.23
N PHE A 169 -3.49 3.48 3.13
CA PHE A 169 -2.46 3.15 4.12
C PHE A 169 -1.12 2.99 3.45
N TYR A 170 -0.06 3.19 4.21
CA TYR A 170 1.30 3.01 3.73
C TYR A 170 2.22 2.46 4.81
N SER A 171 3.25 1.74 4.39
CA SER A 171 4.29 1.22 5.27
C SER A 171 5.64 1.51 4.66
N PRO A 172 6.48 2.35 5.29
CA PRO A 172 7.80 2.66 4.78
C PRO A 172 8.72 1.44 4.89
N THR A 173 9.58 1.28 3.91
CA THR A 173 10.78 0.48 4.02
C THR A 173 11.99 1.42 3.97
N GLY A 174 13.11 1.00 4.51
CA GLY A 174 14.31 1.84 4.53
C GLY A 174 15.47 1.10 5.15
N LEU A 175 16.47 1.85 5.55
CA LEU A 175 17.68 1.32 6.18
C LEU A 175 17.53 1.34 7.70
N PHE A 176 17.42 0.16 8.27
CA PHE A 176 17.49 -0.05 9.73
C PHE A 176 18.94 -0.14 10.17
N TYR A 177 19.25 0.44 11.34
CA TYR A 177 20.58 0.43 11.94
C TYR A 177 20.47 0.44 13.46
N ASN A 178 21.61 0.22 14.16
CA ASN A 178 21.69 0.40 15.60
C ASN A 178 22.10 1.83 15.95
N GLU A 179 21.16 2.70 16.29
CA GLU A 179 21.41 4.08 16.70
C GLU A 179 22.36 4.16 17.91
N GLY A 180 22.22 3.25 18.89
CA GLY A 180 23.11 3.20 20.05
C GLY A 180 24.56 2.95 19.68
N LEU A 181 24.85 2.14 18.65
CA LEU A 181 26.20 1.97 18.12
C LEU A 181 26.72 3.26 17.47
N PHE A 182 25.89 3.94 16.68
CA PHE A 182 26.26 5.20 16.04
C PHE A 182 26.58 6.27 17.09
N GLU A 183 25.75 6.41 18.14
CA GLU A 183 26.01 7.31 19.27
C GLU A 183 27.36 6.97 19.95
N GLN A 184 27.57 5.69 20.25
CA GLN A 184 28.80 5.22 20.91
C GLN A 184 30.08 5.52 20.10
N LYS A 185 30.00 5.35 18.78
CA LYS A 185 31.12 5.55 17.85
C LYS A 185 31.28 7.00 17.40
N GLY A 186 30.30 7.86 17.65
CA GLY A 186 30.25 9.21 17.11
C GLY A 186 30.05 9.23 15.59
N TRP A 187 29.50 8.18 15.03
CA TRP A 187 29.18 8.08 13.60
C TRP A 187 27.92 8.86 13.26
N LYS A 188 27.89 9.44 12.07
CA LYS A 188 26.71 10.10 11.54
C LYS A 188 25.99 9.17 10.56
N VAL A 189 24.67 9.25 10.52
CA VAL A 189 23.87 8.54 9.52
C VAL A 189 24.12 9.19 8.16
N PRO A 190 24.60 8.44 7.16
CA PRO A 190 24.90 8.98 5.83
C PRO A 190 23.65 9.55 5.15
N THR A 191 23.80 10.72 4.53
CA THR A 191 22.79 11.38 3.73
C THR A 191 23.04 11.27 2.23
N THR A 192 24.28 10.92 1.85
CA THR A 192 24.69 10.65 0.48
C THR A 192 25.39 9.30 0.35
N TRP A 193 25.43 8.76 -0.87
CA TRP A 193 26.16 7.51 -1.15
C TRP A 193 27.68 7.67 -0.94
N GLU A 194 28.24 8.85 -1.14
CA GLU A 194 29.65 9.12 -0.85
C GLU A 194 29.94 8.95 0.65
N GLU A 195 29.12 9.57 1.52
CA GLU A 195 29.21 9.40 2.97
C GLU A 195 28.98 7.93 3.38
N MET A 196 28.05 7.23 2.71
CA MET A 196 27.76 5.81 2.98
C MET A 196 29.00 4.95 2.74
N TRP A 197 29.71 5.16 1.65
CA TRP A 197 30.92 4.40 1.35
C TRP A 197 32.06 4.75 2.30
N ALA A 198 32.23 6.02 2.66
CA ALA A 198 33.22 6.45 3.63
C ALA A 198 32.98 5.81 5.01
N LEU A 199 31.74 5.75 5.46
CA LEU A 199 31.37 5.04 6.69
C LEU A 199 31.63 3.53 6.56
N GLY A 200 31.34 2.94 5.40
CA GLY A 200 31.61 1.53 5.13
C GLY A 200 33.09 1.17 5.27
N ASP A 201 33.98 2.04 4.80
CA ASP A 201 35.42 1.85 4.95
C ASP A 201 35.87 1.95 6.42
N GLN A 202 35.30 2.89 7.19
CA GLN A 202 35.54 3.01 8.64
C GLN A 202 35.08 1.76 9.39
N ALA A 203 33.84 1.30 9.13
CA ALA A 203 33.28 0.12 9.77
C ALA A 203 34.09 -1.14 9.44
N LYS A 204 34.53 -1.29 8.19
CA LYS A 204 35.33 -2.42 7.74
C LYS A 204 36.67 -2.51 8.49
N ALA A 205 37.29 -1.39 8.84
CA ALA A 205 38.50 -1.35 9.63
C ALA A 205 38.28 -1.90 11.06
N GLU A 206 37.04 -1.89 11.54
CA GLU A 206 36.65 -2.46 12.83
C GLU A 206 36.04 -3.85 12.71
N GLY A 207 36.04 -4.45 11.51
CA GLY A 207 35.47 -5.79 11.26
C GLY A 207 33.96 -5.80 11.16
N ILE A 208 33.32 -4.66 10.92
CA ILE A 208 31.88 -4.53 10.76
C ILE A 208 31.57 -4.34 9.28
N SER A 209 30.63 -5.12 8.75
CA SER A 209 30.14 -4.98 7.37
C SER A 209 29.20 -3.77 7.25
N LEU A 210 29.18 -3.11 6.08
CA LEU A 210 28.27 -1.98 5.89
C LEU A 210 26.82 -2.45 5.79
N PHE A 211 26.54 -3.58 5.08
CA PHE A 211 25.19 -4.09 4.86
C PHE A 211 25.02 -5.55 5.27
N ALA A 212 23.94 -5.84 5.98
CA ALA A 212 23.42 -7.20 6.20
C ALA A 212 22.63 -7.72 4.99
N TYR A 213 21.93 -6.84 4.32
CA TYR A 213 21.30 -6.95 3.00
C TYR A 213 21.94 -5.87 2.10
N PRO A 214 21.57 -5.74 0.86
CA PRO A 214 20.45 -6.31 0.11
C PRO A 214 20.81 -7.63 -0.58
N THR A 215 19.93 -8.57 -0.45
CA THR A 215 19.94 -9.83 -1.17
C THR A 215 18.51 -10.25 -1.50
N SER A 216 18.34 -11.38 -2.16
CA SER A 216 17.03 -11.97 -2.42
C SER A 216 16.14 -11.95 -1.18
N GLY A 217 14.92 -11.42 -1.34
CA GLY A 217 13.90 -11.33 -0.33
C GLY A 217 13.62 -9.92 0.21
N TYR A 218 14.59 -8.99 0.15
CA TYR A 218 14.42 -7.58 0.57
C TYR A 218 15.07 -6.58 -0.39
N PHE A 219 15.67 -7.06 -1.46
CA PHE A 219 16.33 -6.20 -2.43
C PHE A 219 15.34 -5.36 -3.25
N ASP A 220 14.13 -5.81 -3.42
CA ASP A 220 13.04 -5.07 -4.08
C ASP A 220 12.78 -3.73 -3.39
N SER A 221 12.68 -3.72 -2.07
CA SER A 221 12.49 -2.51 -1.27
C SER A 221 13.60 -1.48 -1.47
N PHE A 222 14.82 -1.95 -1.63
CA PHE A 222 15.97 -1.11 -1.93
C PHE A 222 15.99 -0.65 -3.39
N PHE A 223 15.78 -1.58 -4.32
CA PHE A 223 15.89 -1.37 -5.75
C PHE A 223 14.92 -0.31 -6.27
N TYR A 224 13.66 -0.40 -5.88
CA TYR A 224 12.64 0.55 -6.31
C TYR A 224 12.87 1.97 -5.79
N ALA A 225 13.37 2.12 -4.57
CA ALA A 225 13.77 3.43 -4.05
C ALA A 225 14.97 3.99 -4.83
N LEU A 226 15.98 3.15 -5.09
CA LEU A 226 17.18 3.54 -5.84
C LEU A 226 16.87 4.00 -7.27
N LEU A 227 15.93 3.36 -7.97
CA LEU A 227 15.50 3.80 -9.29
C LEU A 227 14.97 5.25 -9.28
N ASN A 228 14.17 5.58 -8.25
CA ASN A 228 13.65 6.95 -8.10
C ASN A 228 14.75 7.96 -7.77
N GLU A 229 15.74 7.58 -6.96
CA GLU A 229 16.87 8.45 -6.61
C GLU A 229 17.77 8.76 -7.80
N VAL A 230 18.04 7.75 -8.63
CA VAL A 230 18.96 7.91 -9.77
C VAL A 230 18.31 8.68 -10.90
N GLY A 231 17.05 8.40 -11.23
CA GLY A 231 16.44 8.93 -12.45
C GLY A 231 15.02 9.46 -12.31
N SER A 232 14.56 9.69 -11.08
CA SER A 232 13.20 10.16 -10.77
C SER A 232 12.08 9.14 -11.09
N ALA A 233 10.84 9.54 -10.86
CA ALA A 233 9.65 8.73 -11.16
C ALA A 233 9.52 8.35 -12.64
N ASP A 234 10.03 9.17 -13.57
CA ASP A 234 10.02 8.85 -15.00
C ASP A 234 10.94 7.67 -15.33
N PHE A 235 12.14 7.66 -14.80
CA PHE A 235 13.06 6.52 -14.97
C PHE A 235 12.51 5.25 -14.30
N PHE A 236 12.01 5.37 -13.07
CA PHE A 236 11.34 4.26 -12.38
C PHE A 236 10.23 3.66 -13.25
N THR A 237 9.34 4.51 -13.79
CA THR A 237 8.23 4.06 -14.65
C THR A 237 8.75 3.35 -15.91
N LYS A 238 9.74 3.91 -16.57
CA LYS A 238 10.32 3.29 -17.77
C LYS A 238 10.97 1.94 -17.51
N VAL A 239 11.67 1.79 -16.38
CA VAL A 239 12.27 0.50 -15.98
C VAL A 239 11.18 -0.51 -15.68
N THR A 240 10.20 -0.14 -14.87
CA THR A 240 9.14 -1.05 -14.42
C THR A 240 8.15 -1.42 -15.52
N HIS A 241 8.05 -0.63 -16.59
CA HIS A 241 7.24 -0.92 -17.77
C HIS A 241 8.06 -1.49 -18.95
N TYR A 242 9.26 -2.00 -18.66
CA TYR A 242 10.11 -2.70 -19.64
C TYR A 242 10.42 -1.90 -20.90
N ASN A 243 10.58 -0.57 -20.80
CA ASN A 243 10.84 0.27 -21.97
C ASN A 243 12.10 -0.18 -22.71
N GLU A 244 12.03 -0.16 -24.05
CA GLU A 244 13.15 -0.56 -24.90
C GLU A 244 14.37 0.33 -24.66
N GLY A 245 15.54 -0.28 -24.55
CA GLY A 245 16.79 0.44 -24.36
C GLY A 245 16.99 1.06 -22.96
N ILE A 246 16.05 0.92 -22.03
CA ILE A 246 16.13 1.57 -20.72
C ILE A 246 17.40 1.18 -19.95
N TRP A 247 17.86 -0.05 -20.06
CA TRP A 247 19.05 -0.56 -19.39
C TRP A 247 20.38 -0.10 -20.00
N GLN A 248 20.35 0.63 -21.14
CA GLN A 248 21.51 1.25 -21.77
C GLN A 248 21.65 2.75 -21.43
N THR A 249 20.73 3.32 -20.68
CA THR A 249 20.77 4.73 -20.28
C THR A 249 21.82 5.00 -19.20
N PRO A 250 22.31 6.25 -19.07
CA PRO A 250 23.24 6.62 -18.00
C PRO A 250 22.70 6.35 -16.60
N GLU A 251 21.38 6.56 -16.38
CA GLU A 251 20.71 6.29 -15.11
C GLU A 251 20.75 4.79 -14.77
N ALA A 252 20.49 3.93 -15.74
CA ALA A 252 20.57 2.49 -15.55
C ALA A 252 22.01 2.04 -15.24
N GLN A 253 23.01 2.59 -15.95
CA GLN A 253 24.42 2.31 -15.68
C GLN A 253 24.80 2.72 -14.27
N GLN A 254 24.41 3.92 -13.83
CA GLN A 254 24.64 4.41 -12.47
C GLN A 254 23.97 3.51 -11.43
N THR A 255 22.72 3.06 -11.69
CA THR A 255 22.01 2.11 -10.82
C THR A 255 22.80 0.81 -10.66
N VAL A 256 23.29 0.25 -11.77
CA VAL A 256 24.06 -1.00 -11.78
C VAL A 256 25.40 -0.85 -11.04
N GLU A 257 26.08 0.28 -11.25
CA GLU A 257 27.35 0.58 -10.55
C GLU A 257 27.17 0.67 -9.03
N LEU A 258 26.12 1.38 -8.58
CA LEU A 258 25.77 1.47 -7.16
C LEU A 258 25.47 0.09 -6.56
N ILE A 259 24.65 -0.71 -7.23
CA ILE A 259 24.30 -2.07 -6.80
C ILE A 259 25.55 -2.97 -6.76
N GLY A 260 26.40 -2.89 -7.78
CA GLY A 260 27.64 -3.64 -7.81
C GLY A 260 28.59 -3.25 -6.68
N LYS A 261 28.71 -1.95 -6.37
CA LYS A 261 29.48 -1.47 -5.24
C LYS A 261 28.89 -1.94 -3.92
N LEU A 262 27.57 -1.84 -3.74
CA LEU A 262 26.85 -2.33 -2.59
C LEU A 262 27.14 -3.81 -2.31
N ALA A 263 27.14 -4.65 -3.35
CA ALA A 263 27.47 -6.07 -3.22
C ALA A 263 28.86 -6.34 -2.60
N THR A 264 29.82 -5.42 -2.82
CA THR A 264 31.17 -5.55 -2.22
C THR A 264 31.22 -5.18 -0.74
N TYR A 265 30.24 -4.41 -0.25
CA TYR A 265 30.09 -3.98 1.15
C TYR A 265 29.08 -4.84 1.92
N THR A 266 28.43 -5.80 1.26
CA THR A 266 27.50 -6.72 1.90
C THR A 266 28.24 -7.83 2.65
N GLU A 267 27.76 -8.17 3.85
CA GLU A 267 28.33 -9.25 4.66
C GLU A 267 28.25 -10.59 3.90
N LYS A 268 29.35 -11.36 3.89
CA LYS A 268 29.54 -12.50 2.98
C LYS A 268 28.67 -13.73 3.29
N THR A 269 28.17 -13.85 4.52
CA THR A 269 27.29 -14.96 4.92
C THR A 269 25.82 -14.72 4.52
N VAL A 270 25.48 -13.48 4.13
CA VAL A 270 24.11 -13.07 3.84
C VAL A 270 23.44 -13.90 2.74
N PRO A 271 24.06 -14.20 1.58
CA PRO A 271 23.44 -15.00 0.53
C PRO A 271 23.01 -16.40 0.99
N ALA A 272 23.82 -17.05 1.83
CA ALA A 272 23.52 -18.40 2.34
C ALA A 272 22.27 -18.42 3.27
N ASN A 273 21.94 -17.29 3.87
CA ASN A 273 20.81 -17.14 4.77
C ASN A 273 19.59 -16.42 4.11
N ALA A 274 19.69 -16.02 2.83
CA ALA A 274 18.64 -15.30 2.11
C ALA A 274 17.51 -16.26 1.66
N ASN A 275 16.86 -16.91 2.62
CA ASN A 275 15.77 -17.86 2.38
C ASN A 275 14.78 -17.81 3.54
N LYS A 276 13.57 -18.34 3.32
CA LYS A 276 12.45 -18.28 4.27
C LYS A 276 12.74 -18.89 5.66
N ASP A 277 13.70 -19.80 5.77
CA ASP A 277 14.00 -20.50 7.02
C ASP A 277 15.13 -19.84 7.84
N ASN A 278 15.94 -18.99 7.20
CA ASN A 278 17.16 -18.45 7.80
C ASN A 278 17.29 -16.91 7.73
N PHE A 279 16.38 -16.21 7.08
CA PHE A 279 16.50 -14.74 6.86
C PHE A 279 16.71 -13.95 8.16
N THR A 280 16.16 -14.40 9.28
CA THR A 280 16.34 -13.77 10.59
C THR A 280 17.80 -13.81 11.07
N LYS A 281 18.65 -14.72 10.54
CA LYS A 281 20.10 -14.69 10.82
C LYS A 281 20.77 -13.46 10.19
N ASN A 282 20.28 -13.02 9.03
CA ASN A 282 20.76 -11.80 8.42
C ASN A 282 20.31 -10.54 9.21
N GLN A 283 19.08 -10.55 9.72
CA GLN A 283 18.57 -9.48 10.59
C GLN A 283 19.37 -9.42 11.92
N GLN A 284 19.77 -10.59 12.45
CA GLN A 284 20.56 -10.68 13.66
C GLN A 284 21.93 -9.97 13.55
N LEU A 285 22.49 -9.84 12.35
CA LEU A 285 23.76 -9.15 12.14
C LEU A 285 23.74 -7.67 12.59
N ILE A 286 22.58 -7.02 12.45
CA ILE A 286 22.39 -5.64 12.93
C ILE A 286 22.32 -5.61 14.45
N LEU A 287 21.58 -6.53 15.06
CA LEU A 287 21.42 -6.62 16.50
C LEU A 287 22.73 -6.95 17.21
N ASP A 288 23.60 -7.69 16.54
CA ASP A 288 24.94 -8.09 17.04
C ASP A 288 26.05 -7.07 16.71
N ASN A 289 25.74 -5.94 16.07
CA ASN A 289 26.71 -4.96 15.57
C ASN A 289 27.73 -5.54 14.56
N LYS A 290 27.35 -6.58 13.81
CA LYS A 290 28.20 -7.18 12.77
C LYS A 290 27.99 -6.56 11.40
N ALA A 291 26.88 -5.86 11.22
CA ALA A 291 26.61 -5.02 10.07
C ALA A 291 25.96 -3.71 10.52
N LEU A 292 26.11 -2.63 9.74
CA LEU A 292 25.59 -1.32 10.08
C LEU A 292 24.15 -1.13 9.61
N PHE A 293 23.85 -1.48 8.36
CA PHE A 293 22.54 -1.22 7.76
C PHE A 293 21.89 -2.48 7.22
N MET A 294 20.56 -2.46 7.24
CA MET A 294 19.70 -3.50 6.71
C MET A 294 18.49 -2.87 6.03
N PRO A 295 18.33 -3.00 4.69
CA PRO A 295 17.06 -2.68 4.04
C PRO A 295 15.96 -3.59 4.59
N ASN A 296 14.88 -3.03 5.10
CA ASN A 296 13.75 -3.79 5.62
C ASN A 296 12.51 -2.90 5.75
N GLY A 297 11.39 -3.48 6.16
CA GLY A 297 10.17 -2.77 6.52
C GLY A 297 9.93 -2.73 8.03
N THR A 298 8.94 -1.98 8.44
CA THR A 298 8.60 -1.73 9.85
C THR A 298 8.30 -2.99 10.66
N TRP A 299 7.94 -4.08 10.02
CA TRP A 299 7.68 -5.39 10.64
C TRP A 299 8.90 -6.04 11.31
N VAL A 300 10.13 -5.66 10.92
CA VAL A 300 11.36 -6.26 11.48
C VAL A 300 11.48 -6.10 12.99
N VAL A 301 10.95 -5.02 13.54
CA VAL A 301 10.95 -4.78 14.99
C VAL A 301 10.14 -5.84 15.72
N GLY A 302 8.96 -6.18 15.19
CA GLY A 302 8.12 -7.27 15.70
C GLY A 302 8.78 -8.65 15.54
N GLU A 303 9.33 -8.94 14.35
CA GLU A 303 10.02 -10.21 14.05
C GLU A 303 11.19 -10.45 15.00
N MET A 304 11.97 -9.41 15.30
CA MET A 304 13.17 -9.48 16.13
C MET A 304 12.94 -9.10 17.59
N SER A 305 11.69 -8.93 18.04
CA SER A 305 11.35 -8.44 19.37
C SER A 305 11.96 -9.28 20.51
N LYS A 306 12.06 -10.60 20.34
CA LYS A 306 12.62 -11.55 21.31
C LYS A 306 14.07 -11.92 21.04
N ALA A 307 14.68 -11.40 19.97
CA ALA A 307 16.05 -11.72 19.61
C ALA A 307 17.05 -11.04 20.56
N PRO A 308 18.15 -11.72 20.94
CA PRO A 308 19.22 -11.09 21.70
C PRO A 308 19.82 -9.94 20.90
N ARG A 309 20.33 -8.93 21.59
CA ARG A 309 20.91 -7.74 20.97
C ARG A 309 22.06 -7.18 21.78
N ALA A 310 22.93 -6.45 21.11
CA ALA A 310 24.06 -5.77 21.75
C ALA A 310 23.57 -4.81 22.85
N GLU A 311 24.42 -4.60 23.86
CA GLU A 311 24.14 -3.64 24.91
C GLU A 311 23.96 -2.23 24.34
N GLY A 312 22.96 -1.50 24.83
CA GLY A 312 22.64 -0.16 24.33
C GLY A 312 21.99 -0.12 22.95
N PHE A 313 21.57 -1.26 22.39
CA PHE A 313 20.90 -1.30 21.10
C PHE A 313 19.63 -0.45 21.10
N LYS A 314 19.51 0.42 20.10
CA LYS A 314 18.32 1.20 19.79
C LYS A 314 18.05 1.09 18.29
N TRP A 315 16.80 0.93 17.91
CA TRP A 315 16.45 1.01 16.51
C TRP A 315 16.63 2.43 15.96
N GLY A 316 17.38 2.55 14.86
CA GLY A 316 17.40 3.70 13.99
C GLY A 316 16.84 3.34 12.63
N PHE A 317 16.28 4.32 11.92
CA PHE A 317 15.66 4.14 10.62
C PHE A 317 15.89 5.37 9.75
N THR A 318 16.19 5.15 8.47
CA THR A 318 16.44 6.24 7.52
C THR A 318 16.07 5.83 6.09
N ALA A 319 15.69 6.81 5.27
CA ALA A 319 15.57 6.62 3.82
C ALA A 319 16.94 6.33 3.18
N LEU A 320 16.95 5.85 1.93
CA LEU A 320 18.20 5.69 1.19
C LEU A 320 18.98 7.01 1.12
N PRO A 321 20.32 6.98 1.03
CA PRO A 321 21.12 8.16 0.81
C PRO A 321 20.90 8.75 -0.57
N ALA A 322 20.90 10.08 -0.69
CA ALA A 322 20.82 10.74 -1.98
C ALA A 322 22.04 10.46 -2.88
N ILE A 323 21.85 10.53 -4.19
CA ILE A 323 22.93 10.37 -5.17
C ILE A 323 24.01 11.45 -5.03
N LYS A 324 23.60 12.65 -4.61
CA LYS A 324 24.48 13.82 -4.41
C LYS A 324 23.96 14.68 -3.27
N ASP A 325 24.81 15.53 -2.76
CA ASP A 325 24.43 16.48 -1.71
C ASP A 325 23.24 17.35 -2.12
N GLY A 326 22.28 17.52 -1.22
CA GLY A 326 21.02 18.21 -1.47
C GLY A 326 20.06 17.50 -2.44
N GLY A 327 20.36 16.29 -2.87
CA GLY A 327 19.49 15.47 -3.71
C GLY A 327 18.30 14.87 -2.94
N ASP A 328 17.31 14.40 -3.68
CA ASP A 328 16.17 13.72 -3.10
C ASP A 328 16.56 12.36 -2.51
N ARG A 329 15.94 12.01 -1.40
CA ARG A 329 16.09 10.71 -0.72
C ARG A 329 14.75 9.97 -0.80
N TYR A 330 14.79 8.69 -1.06
CA TYR A 330 13.58 7.90 -1.23
C TYR A 330 13.50 6.74 -0.25
N SER A 331 12.26 6.40 0.10
CA SER A 331 11.87 5.20 0.82
C SER A 331 10.86 4.44 -0.04
N TYR A 332 11.12 3.18 -0.34
CA TYR A 332 10.09 2.36 -0.97
C TYR A 332 8.94 2.16 0.02
N THR A 333 7.75 2.30 -0.46
CA THR A 333 6.56 2.41 0.39
C THR A 333 5.53 1.41 -0.08
N PHE A 334 5.23 0.42 0.74
CA PHE A 334 4.06 -0.43 0.53
C PHE A 334 2.80 0.41 0.67
N PHE A 335 1.83 0.16 -0.20
CA PHE A 335 0.73 1.05 -0.42
C PHE A 335 -0.59 0.29 -0.50
N GLU A 336 -1.57 0.79 0.22
CA GLU A 336 -2.96 0.36 0.13
C GLU A 336 -3.80 1.51 -0.41
N GLN A 337 -4.76 1.19 -1.26
CA GLN A 337 -5.55 2.14 -2.02
C GLN A 337 -7.03 1.92 -1.84
N ILE A 338 -7.80 2.99 -2.00
CA ILE A 338 -9.26 2.95 -1.97
C ILE A 338 -9.80 3.60 -3.25
N TRP A 339 -10.81 3.00 -3.84
CA TRP A 339 -11.35 3.43 -5.11
C TRP A 339 -12.82 3.08 -5.30
N ILE A 340 -13.44 3.67 -6.30
CA ILE A 340 -14.85 3.52 -6.65
C ILE A 340 -14.95 2.92 -8.05
N PRO A 341 -15.65 1.76 -8.23
CA PRO A 341 -15.98 1.25 -9.55
C PRO A 341 -16.82 2.26 -10.34
N ALA A 342 -16.59 2.38 -11.65
CA ALA A 342 -17.40 3.26 -12.50
C ALA A 342 -18.90 2.89 -12.52
N LYS A 343 -19.23 1.67 -12.12
CA LYS A 343 -20.60 1.16 -12.03
C LYS A 343 -21.17 1.16 -10.61
N ALA A 344 -20.52 1.83 -9.66
CA ALA A 344 -21.04 2.00 -8.30
C ALA A 344 -22.38 2.74 -8.31
N GLU A 345 -23.35 2.24 -7.55
CA GLU A 345 -24.69 2.83 -7.50
C GLU A 345 -24.74 4.14 -6.71
N ASN A 346 -23.85 4.26 -5.69
CA ASN A 346 -23.83 5.38 -4.74
C ASN A 346 -22.50 6.16 -4.77
N ALA A 347 -21.97 6.47 -5.97
CA ALA A 347 -20.65 7.08 -6.14
C ALA A 347 -20.49 8.39 -5.34
N ASP A 348 -21.52 9.24 -5.27
CA ASP A 348 -21.45 10.51 -4.50
C ASP A 348 -21.34 10.26 -2.99
N LEU A 349 -22.06 9.26 -2.46
CA LEU A 349 -21.94 8.88 -1.06
C LEU A 349 -20.59 8.21 -0.78
N ALA A 350 -20.09 7.42 -1.74
CA ALA A 350 -18.77 6.80 -1.69
C ALA A 350 -17.65 7.86 -1.62
N LYS A 351 -17.74 8.94 -2.41
CA LYS A 351 -16.81 10.07 -2.34
C LYS A 351 -16.83 10.78 -0.99
N GLN A 352 -18.02 10.98 -0.41
CA GLN A 352 -18.16 11.56 0.93
C GLN A 352 -17.53 10.65 2.00
N PHE A 353 -17.74 9.33 1.89
CA PHE A 353 -17.10 8.36 2.77
C PHE A 353 -15.57 8.39 2.64
N ILE A 354 -15.03 8.41 1.42
CA ILE A 354 -13.57 8.50 1.20
C ILE A 354 -13.03 9.81 1.81
N ALA A 355 -13.70 10.94 1.63
CA ALA A 355 -13.27 12.20 2.25
C ALA A 355 -13.27 12.13 3.79
N TYR A 356 -14.29 11.48 4.39
CA TYR A 356 -14.36 11.24 5.83
C TYR A 356 -13.21 10.39 6.35
N LEU A 357 -12.77 9.38 5.57
CA LEU A 357 -11.65 8.52 5.98
C LEU A 357 -10.34 9.29 6.25
N TYR A 358 -10.19 10.50 5.74
CA TYR A 358 -9.04 11.38 6.02
C TYR A 358 -9.27 12.33 7.21
N SER A 359 -10.39 12.22 7.93
CA SER A 359 -10.64 13.02 9.13
C SER A 359 -9.69 12.64 10.27
N ASP A 360 -9.47 13.58 11.19
CA ASP A 360 -8.67 13.30 12.40
C ASP A 360 -9.29 12.18 13.25
N GLU A 361 -10.62 12.07 13.26
CA GLU A 361 -11.33 10.98 13.92
C GLU A 361 -11.00 9.64 13.28
N ALA A 362 -11.16 9.52 11.97
CA ALA A 362 -10.85 8.30 11.23
C ALA A 362 -9.37 7.91 11.36
N ALA A 363 -8.47 8.89 11.21
CA ALA A 363 -7.04 8.67 11.36
C ALA A 363 -6.66 8.16 12.76
N ALA A 364 -7.30 8.67 13.81
CA ALA A 364 -7.08 8.19 15.17
C ALA A 364 -7.57 6.75 15.38
N ILE A 365 -8.70 6.37 14.76
CA ILE A 365 -9.21 4.99 14.80
C ILE A 365 -8.24 4.05 14.11
N PHE A 366 -7.79 4.38 12.90
CA PHE A 366 -6.85 3.57 12.14
C PHE A 366 -5.49 3.43 12.84
N ALA A 367 -4.97 4.51 13.41
CA ALA A 367 -3.67 4.50 14.08
C ALA A 367 -3.63 3.56 15.30
N LYS A 368 -4.74 3.36 16.01
CA LYS A 368 -4.82 2.41 17.15
C LYS A 368 -4.42 0.98 16.78
N VAL A 369 -4.64 0.60 15.54
CA VAL A 369 -4.32 -0.74 15.02
C VAL A 369 -3.08 -0.76 14.13
N GLY A 370 -2.36 0.36 14.02
CA GLY A 370 -1.16 0.48 13.21
C GLY A 370 -1.42 0.68 11.70
N ALA A 371 -2.65 0.98 11.31
CA ALA A 371 -3.01 1.36 9.94
C ALA A 371 -2.75 2.87 9.77
N ILE A 372 -1.63 3.21 9.17
CA ILE A 372 -1.16 4.60 9.11
C ILE A 372 -1.49 5.19 7.75
N GLN A 373 -2.17 6.35 7.76
CA GLN A 373 -2.53 7.09 6.56
C GLN A 373 -1.46 8.12 6.19
N PRO A 374 -1.26 8.43 4.88
CA PRO A 374 -0.27 9.39 4.44
C PRO A 374 -0.75 10.84 4.62
N ILE A 375 -1.03 11.24 5.87
CA ILE A 375 -1.46 12.57 6.26
C ILE A 375 -0.36 13.32 7.02
N LYS A 376 -0.24 14.63 6.75
CA LYS A 376 0.75 15.50 7.37
C LYS A 376 0.64 15.50 8.90
N GLY A 377 1.79 15.49 9.57
CA GLY A 377 1.86 15.49 11.02
C GLY A 377 1.37 14.18 11.68
N MET A 378 1.20 13.11 10.91
CA MET A 378 0.78 11.82 11.48
C MET A 378 1.85 11.25 12.40
N SER A 379 3.14 11.43 12.09
CA SER A 379 4.24 10.97 12.95
C SER A 379 4.19 11.56 14.36
N ASP A 380 3.70 12.79 14.52
CA ASP A 380 3.54 13.43 15.82
C ASP A 380 2.45 12.79 16.70
N LYS A 381 1.52 12.08 16.06
CA LYS A 381 0.44 11.34 16.72
C LYS A 381 0.83 9.89 17.04
N LEU A 382 2.02 9.45 16.59
CA LEU A 382 2.55 8.11 16.81
C LEU A 382 3.58 8.10 17.94
N ASP A 383 3.71 6.96 18.58
CA ASP A 383 4.68 6.72 19.67
C ASP A 383 5.70 5.64 19.27
N GLY A 384 6.82 5.62 20.00
CA GLY A 384 7.86 4.59 19.88
C GLY A 384 8.42 4.44 18.47
N ASP A 385 8.57 3.19 18.04
CA ASP A 385 9.19 2.85 16.76
C ASP A 385 8.37 3.35 15.55
N ASN A 386 7.04 3.39 15.65
CA ASN A 386 6.21 3.93 14.58
C ASN A 386 6.50 5.42 14.33
N LYS A 387 6.69 6.20 15.39
CA LYS A 387 7.09 7.61 15.23
C LYS A 387 8.40 7.73 14.47
N LEU A 388 9.40 6.91 14.83
CA LEU A 388 10.68 6.87 14.14
C LEU A 388 10.53 6.58 12.64
N PHE A 389 9.76 5.55 12.29
CA PHE A 389 9.64 5.10 10.90
C PHE A 389 8.91 6.11 10.02
N TYR A 390 7.81 6.65 10.48
CA TYR A 390 6.98 7.55 9.68
C TYR A 390 7.51 8.99 9.63
N SER A 391 8.34 9.40 10.59
CA SER A 391 8.97 10.73 10.61
C SER A 391 9.94 11.00 9.45
N ILE A 392 10.41 9.97 8.74
CA ILE A 392 11.32 10.18 7.59
C ILE A 392 10.69 11.05 6.50
N TYR A 393 9.38 10.97 6.30
CA TYR A 393 8.67 11.77 5.31
C TYR A 393 8.52 13.22 5.75
N ASP A 394 8.31 13.49 7.04
CA ASP A 394 8.33 14.84 7.61
C ASP A 394 9.73 15.47 7.52
N ASN A 395 10.79 14.61 7.53
CA ASN A 395 12.18 15.01 7.34
C ASN A 395 12.62 15.05 5.86
N GLY A 396 11.67 15.06 4.93
CA GLY A 396 11.90 15.32 3.51
C GLY A 396 12.19 14.09 2.65
N ALA A 397 12.09 12.87 3.19
CA ALA A 397 12.11 11.68 2.33
C ALA A 397 10.86 11.62 1.45
N LYS A 398 11.02 11.11 0.24
CA LYS A 398 9.93 10.90 -0.73
C LYS A 398 9.53 9.42 -0.78
N ALA A 399 8.26 9.17 -0.99
CA ALA A 399 7.77 7.81 -1.21
C ALA A 399 8.12 7.34 -2.63
N ALA A 400 8.75 6.17 -2.75
CA ALA A 400 8.84 5.42 -4.00
C ALA A 400 7.77 4.31 -3.96
N MET A 401 6.82 4.35 -4.87
CA MET A 401 5.69 3.41 -4.91
C MET A 401 5.60 2.74 -6.27
N GLY A 402 5.10 1.51 -6.29
CA GLY A 402 4.91 0.73 -7.50
C GLY A 402 5.87 -0.45 -7.59
N ALA A 403 5.67 -1.26 -8.62
CA ALA A 403 6.43 -2.46 -8.90
C ALA A 403 6.54 -2.65 -10.42
N PHE A 404 7.20 -3.70 -10.87
CA PHE A 404 7.16 -4.09 -12.28
C PHE A 404 5.73 -4.30 -12.76
N ALA A 405 5.44 -3.74 -13.93
CA ALA A 405 4.11 -3.83 -14.55
C ALA A 405 3.71 -5.29 -14.81
N THR A 406 2.43 -5.57 -14.62
CA THR A 406 1.86 -6.89 -14.81
C THR A 406 1.89 -7.29 -16.30
N THR A 407 2.28 -8.52 -16.58
CA THR A 407 2.34 -9.08 -17.92
C THR A 407 1.51 -10.36 -18.01
N ASP A 408 1.15 -10.75 -19.22
CA ASP A 408 0.76 -12.13 -19.47
C ASP A 408 1.96 -13.05 -19.19
N PRO A 409 1.72 -14.30 -18.75
CA PRO A 409 2.83 -15.23 -18.49
C PRO A 409 3.66 -15.50 -19.75
N VAL A 410 4.98 -15.36 -19.63
CA VAL A 410 5.95 -15.78 -20.65
C VAL A 410 6.72 -16.98 -20.13
N GLU A 411 6.69 -18.09 -20.83
CA GLU A 411 7.30 -19.35 -20.38
C GLU A 411 8.80 -19.16 -20.08
N GLY A 412 9.19 -19.55 -18.86
CA GLY A 412 10.59 -19.50 -18.40
C GLY A 412 11.13 -18.07 -18.15
N VAL A 413 10.26 -17.04 -18.13
CA VAL A 413 10.67 -15.65 -17.90
C VAL A 413 9.96 -15.11 -16.65
N ASN A 414 10.75 -14.63 -15.69
CA ASN A 414 10.27 -13.93 -14.50
C ASN A 414 11.22 -12.77 -14.18
N ILE A 415 10.70 -11.56 -14.15
CA ILE A 415 11.51 -10.37 -13.87
C ILE A 415 12.04 -10.37 -12.43
N SER A 416 11.26 -10.85 -11.47
CA SER A 416 11.69 -10.93 -10.07
C SER A 416 12.87 -11.88 -9.92
N ASP A 417 12.89 -13.00 -10.65
CA ASP A 417 14.03 -13.93 -10.65
C ASP A 417 15.26 -13.29 -11.31
N ALA A 418 15.06 -12.53 -12.39
CA ALA A 418 16.14 -11.86 -13.11
C ALA A 418 16.79 -10.74 -12.30
N VAL A 419 16.00 -9.95 -11.57
CA VAL A 419 16.47 -8.80 -10.79
C VAL A 419 16.78 -9.19 -9.35
N PHE A 420 15.80 -9.75 -8.62
CA PHE A 420 15.89 -9.90 -7.17
C PHE A 420 16.53 -11.21 -6.74
N ALA A 421 16.05 -12.36 -7.25
CA ALA A 421 16.63 -13.64 -6.85
C ALA A 421 18.08 -13.83 -7.32
N SER A 422 18.47 -13.18 -8.40
CA SER A 422 19.83 -13.28 -8.94
C SER A 422 20.84 -12.35 -8.29
N ILE A 423 20.43 -11.40 -7.41
CA ILE A 423 21.31 -10.42 -6.79
C ILE A 423 22.42 -11.06 -5.92
N ASP A 424 22.12 -12.18 -5.27
CA ASP A 424 23.07 -12.92 -4.45
C ASP A 424 24.31 -13.35 -5.24
N SER A 425 24.15 -13.50 -6.56
CA SER A 425 25.26 -13.84 -7.45
C SER A 425 26.32 -12.74 -7.57
N LEU A 426 25.93 -11.46 -7.37
CA LEU A 426 26.90 -10.35 -7.30
C LEU A 426 27.64 -10.34 -5.98
N VAL A 427 26.96 -10.60 -4.85
CA VAL A 427 27.59 -10.65 -3.53
C VAL A 427 28.59 -11.82 -3.42
N THR A 428 28.26 -12.96 -4.00
CA THR A 428 29.13 -14.14 -4.04
C THR A 428 30.22 -14.08 -5.13
N GLY A 429 30.11 -13.17 -6.08
CA GLY A 429 30.98 -13.10 -7.26
C GLY A 429 30.69 -14.17 -8.32
N ALA A 430 29.56 -14.89 -8.24
CA ALA A 430 29.16 -15.88 -9.22
C ALA A 430 28.76 -15.28 -10.58
N LYS A 431 28.34 -14.02 -10.59
CA LYS A 431 28.11 -13.21 -11.79
C LYS A 431 28.82 -11.87 -11.69
N THR A 432 29.23 -11.34 -12.84
CA THR A 432 29.61 -9.93 -12.97
C THR A 432 28.37 -9.04 -13.06
N GLN A 433 28.53 -7.74 -12.84
CA GLN A 433 27.45 -6.75 -13.05
C GLN A 433 26.88 -6.85 -14.48
N GLN A 434 27.76 -6.98 -15.47
CA GLN A 434 27.37 -7.12 -16.87
C GLN A 434 26.48 -8.36 -17.09
N GLN A 435 26.87 -9.52 -16.57
CA GLN A 435 26.09 -10.76 -16.68
C GLN A 435 24.72 -10.66 -15.97
N TRP A 436 24.67 -9.93 -14.87
CA TRP A 436 23.43 -9.68 -14.15
C TRP A 436 22.48 -8.82 -14.99
N VAL A 437 22.95 -7.68 -15.53
CA VAL A 437 22.17 -6.78 -16.37
C VAL A 437 21.72 -7.45 -17.66
N GLU A 438 22.58 -8.25 -18.33
CA GLU A 438 22.21 -9.00 -19.53
C GLU A 438 21.01 -9.94 -19.27
N GLY A 439 20.96 -10.56 -18.08
CA GLY A 439 19.81 -11.35 -17.65
C GLY A 439 18.53 -10.53 -17.52
N ILE A 440 18.64 -9.31 -16.95
CA ILE A 440 17.50 -8.40 -16.80
C ILE A 440 17.01 -7.88 -18.16
N ILE A 441 17.92 -7.49 -19.03
CA ILE A 441 17.59 -7.03 -20.40
C ILE A 441 16.81 -8.13 -21.13
N LYS A 442 17.32 -9.34 -21.11
CA LYS A 442 16.66 -10.49 -21.75
C LYS A 442 15.24 -10.71 -21.21
N ALA A 443 15.05 -10.63 -19.89
CA ALA A 443 13.73 -10.77 -19.26
C ALA A 443 12.82 -9.61 -19.65
N SER A 444 13.30 -8.35 -19.56
CA SER A 444 12.56 -7.14 -19.92
C SER A 444 12.10 -7.16 -21.38
N ASP A 445 12.97 -7.55 -22.31
CA ASP A 445 12.63 -7.61 -23.73
C ASP A 445 11.53 -8.66 -24.01
N ALA A 446 11.59 -9.80 -23.34
CA ALA A 446 10.57 -10.83 -23.48
C ALA A 446 9.21 -10.41 -22.88
N LEU A 447 9.21 -9.68 -21.76
CA LEU A 447 8.00 -9.27 -21.05
C LEU A 447 7.33 -8.03 -21.68
N ARG A 448 8.09 -7.19 -22.39
CA ARG A 448 7.56 -5.98 -23.04
C ARG A 448 6.41 -6.29 -23.98
N GLY A 449 6.50 -7.35 -24.77
CA GLY A 449 5.43 -7.77 -25.68
C GLY A 449 4.21 -8.39 -25.01
N ALA A 450 4.30 -8.66 -23.71
CA ALA A 450 3.26 -9.29 -22.90
C ALA A 450 2.64 -8.35 -21.85
N LEU A 451 2.91 -7.04 -21.91
CA LEU A 451 2.31 -6.04 -21.03
C LEU A 451 0.78 -6.08 -21.11
N LYS A 452 0.13 -6.02 -19.92
CA LYS A 452 -1.34 -5.96 -19.79
C LYS A 452 -1.85 -4.54 -19.88
#